data_bc1c9d024a00439903298b832bffabe7
#
_entry.id   bc1c9d024a00439903298b832bffabe7
#
_cell.length_a   1.000
_cell.length_b   1.000
_cell.length_c   1.000
_cell.angle_alpha   90.00
_cell.angle_beta   90.00
_cell.angle_gamma   90.00
#
_symmetry.space_group_name_H-M   'P 1'
#
loop_
_entity.id
_entity.type
_entity.pdbx_description
1 polymer ?
#
loop_
_entity_poly.entity_id
_entity_poly.type
_entity_poly.pdbx_seq_one_letter_code
_entity_poly.pdbx_strand_id
1 'polypeptide(L)'
;MLHFLKKYKKKILRVSLGLSAFFAICMFMVSHTFAADGDGNNNLISIGISSGEGSDMASVLQMLLVLTVLSLAPSILMMLTSFTRIVIVLHFTRAAIGTQTVPPNQVIVGLSLFLTFFIMAPTFNEVYTSAVVPLTNNEITAQEAFDIGVVPVRKFMLKQVSTKDLDTFLKIADFEEGSVKSEDDIPLQVLIPSFIVSELRIAFIIGFLIYLPFIVIDMVVSSTLMSMGMMMLPPTTIS
;
A
#
# COMPACT_ATOMS: atom_id res chain seq x y z
N MET A 1 33.39 3.62 17.91
CA MET A 1 32.14 2.87 18.07
C MET A 1 30.98 3.74 18.60
N LEU A 2 31.17 4.57 19.60
CA LEU A 2 30.13 5.45 20.18
C LEU A 2 29.61 6.56 19.24
N HIS A 3 30.41 7.08 18.32
CA HIS A 3 30.01 8.14 17.38
C HIS A 3 29.07 7.64 16.26
N PHE A 4 29.19 6.36 15.87
CA PHE A 4 28.30 5.70 14.91
C PHE A 4 26.89 5.49 15.49
N LEU A 5 26.79 5.09 16.75
CA LEU A 5 25.53 4.87 17.46
C LEU A 5 24.72 6.17 17.65
N LYS A 6 25.38 7.32 17.81
CA LYS A 6 24.71 8.62 17.99
C LYS A 6 24.07 9.15 16.69
N LYS A 7 24.67 8.85 15.54
CA LYS A 7 24.15 9.22 14.20
C LYS A 7 22.93 8.35 13.80
N TYR A 8 22.96 7.05 14.15
CA TYR A 8 21.84 6.14 13.94
C TYR A 8 20.66 6.42 14.88
N LYS A 9 20.92 6.79 16.13
CA LYS A 9 19.87 7.13 17.12
C LYS A 9 19.00 8.30 16.68
N LYS A 10 19.58 9.34 16.07
CA LYS A 10 18.81 10.47 15.49
C LYS A 10 17.97 10.08 14.27
N LYS A 11 18.47 9.18 13.40
CA LYS A 11 17.71 8.66 12.25
C LYS A 11 16.57 7.75 12.70
N ILE A 12 16.82 6.84 13.62
CA ILE A 12 15.81 5.94 14.19
C ILE A 12 14.73 6.74 14.92
N LEU A 13 15.11 7.78 15.66
CA LEU A 13 14.15 8.64 16.38
C LEU A 13 13.24 9.42 15.42
N ARG A 14 13.75 9.92 14.29
CA ARG A 14 12.94 10.61 13.27
C ARG A 14 12.00 9.65 12.53
N VAL A 15 12.45 8.44 12.23
CA VAL A 15 11.63 7.39 11.62
C VAL A 15 10.55 6.92 12.59
N SER A 16 10.87 6.75 13.89
CA SER A 16 9.89 6.37 14.90
C SER A 16 8.86 7.48 15.18
N LEU A 17 9.27 8.76 15.11
CA LEU A 17 8.34 9.88 15.25
C LEU A 17 7.40 9.99 14.03
N GLY A 18 7.92 9.77 12.82
CA GLY A 18 7.11 9.71 11.60
C GLY A 18 6.12 8.55 11.62
N LEU A 19 6.56 7.39 12.11
CA LEU A 19 5.72 6.20 12.24
C LEU A 19 4.61 6.40 13.28
N SER A 20 4.92 7.02 14.42
CA SER A 20 3.93 7.31 15.48
C SER A 20 2.92 8.37 15.05
N ALA A 21 3.35 9.39 14.30
CA ALA A 21 2.46 10.40 13.73
C ALA A 21 1.51 9.80 12.68
N PHE A 22 2.02 8.92 11.82
CA PHE A 22 1.20 8.22 10.84
C PHE A 22 0.21 7.24 11.50
N PHE A 23 0.65 6.52 12.52
CA PHE A 23 -0.23 5.62 13.27
C PHE A 23 -1.31 6.40 14.04
N ALA A 24 -0.98 7.57 14.57
CA ALA A 24 -1.93 8.48 15.21
C ALA A 24 -2.94 9.02 14.18
N ILE A 25 -2.51 9.37 12.96
CA ILE A 25 -3.39 9.83 11.88
C ILE A 25 -4.29 8.69 11.39
N CYS A 26 -3.76 7.48 11.21
CA CYS A 26 -4.56 6.30 10.86
C CYS A 26 -5.58 5.94 11.96
N MET A 27 -5.18 5.99 13.22
CA MET A 27 -6.07 5.72 14.36
C MET A 27 -7.13 6.83 14.51
N PHE A 28 -6.77 8.07 14.23
CA PHE A 28 -7.70 9.19 14.20
C PHE A 28 -8.73 9.06 13.06
N MET A 29 -8.32 8.59 11.88
CA MET A 29 -9.25 8.32 10.78
C MET A 29 -10.18 7.14 11.05
N VAL A 30 -9.71 6.07 11.67
CA VAL A 30 -10.54 4.90 12.01
C VAL A 30 -11.55 5.22 13.12
N SER A 31 -11.21 6.08 14.08
CA SER A 31 -12.15 6.46 15.15
C SER A 31 -13.27 7.38 14.67
N HIS A 32 -13.10 8.12 13.57
CA HIS A 32 -14.16 8.99 13.02
C HIS A 32 -15.18 8.26 12.14
N THR A 33 -14.93 7.03 11.69
CA THR A 33 -15.92 6.24 10.96
C THR A 33 -16.95 5.54 11.86
N PHE A 34 -16.79 5.55 13.19
CA PHE A 34 -17.68 4.87 14.14
C PHE A 34 -18.49 5.82 15.05
N ALA A 35 -18.39 7.14 14.87
CA ALA A 35 -19.14 8.09 15.67
C ALA A 35 -20.00 9.01 14.78
N ALA A 36 -21.02 8.42 14.15
CA ALA A 36 -22.14 9.15 13.60
C ALA A 36 -23.39 8.82 14.42
N ASP A 37 -23.43 9.30 15.65
CA ASP A 37 -24.66 9.60 16.37
C ASP A 37 -24.34 10.48 17.59
N GLY A 38 -25.03 11.62 17.71
CA GLY A 38 -25.07 12.38 18.97
C GLY A 38 -24.49 13.79 18.94
N ASP A 39 -25.33 14.73 18.59
CA ASP A 39 -25.47 16.09 19.12
C ASP A 39 -24.30 16.64 19.96
N GLY A 40 -23.65 17.70 19.49
CA GLY A 40 -22.68 18.45 20.31
C GLY A 40 -21.68 19.27 19.47
N ASN A 41 -21.91 20.57 19.43
CA ASN A 41 -21.03 21.65 18.95
C ASN A 41 -19.53 21.34 19.12
N ASN A 42 -18.85 20.90 18.07
CA ASN A 42 -17.40 20.92 17.97
C ASN A 42 -16.98 21.58 16.66
N ASN A 43 -16.87 22.90 16.70
CA ASN A 43 -16.27 23.74 15.66
C ASN A 43 -14.75 23.48 15.55
N LEU A 44 -14.34 22.33 15.02
CA LEU A 44 -12.93 22.07 14.68
C LEU A 44 -12.60 22.25 13.20
N ILE A 45 -13.61 22.41 12.35
CA ILE A 45 -13.44 22.86 10.96
C ILE A 45 -14.59 23.83 10.67
N SER A 46 -14.48 25.05 11.14
CA SER A 46 -15.30 26.15 10.62
C SER A 46 -14.69 26.57 9.27
N ILE A 47 -15.06 25.84 8.23
CA ILE A 47 -14.86 26.32 6.88
C ILE A 47 -15.87 27.42 6.70
N GLY A 48 -15.38 28.66 6.78
CA GLY A 48 -16.20 29.85 6.57
C GLY A 48 -16.81 29.82 5.17
N ILE A 49 -18.01 29.30 5.07
CA ILE A 49 -18.88 29.53 3.92
C ILE A 49 -19.36 30.95 4.07
N SER A 50 -18.59 31.93 3.59
CA SER A 50 -19.02 33.29 3.47
C SER A 50 -19.96 33.39 2.26
N SER A 51 -21.23 33.66 2.50
CA SER A 51 -22.31 33.80 1.54
C SER A 51 -22.06 35.01 0.65
N GLY A 52 -21.47 34.81 -0.51
CA GLY A 52 -21.30 35.79 -1.59
C GLY A 52 -21.74 35.14 -2.91
N GLU A 53 -22.77 35.70 -3.54
CA GLU A 53 -23.43 35.16 -4.73
C GLU A 53 -22.43 34.95 -5.89
N GLY A 54 -22.24 33.69 -6.33
CA GLY A 54 -21.58 33.32 -7.57
C GLY A 54 -20.19 32.68 -7.45
N SER A 55 -19.38 32.98 -6.41
CA SER A 55 -18.07 32.40 -6.18
C SER A 55 -18.13 31.11 -5.32
N ASP A 56 -19.23 30.89 -4.64
CA ASP A 56 -19.36 29.86 -3.62
C ASP A 56 -19.47 28.45 -4.20
N MET A 57 -20.11 28.31 -5.36
CA MET A 57 -20.28 26.98 -5.97
C MET A 57 -18.92 26.39 -6.45
N ALA A 58 -18.05 27.23 -6.99
CA ALA A 58 -16.71 26.79 -7.41
C ALA A 58 -15.86 26.38 -6.20
N SER A 59 -15.91 27.14 -5.11
CA SER A 59 -15.20 26.85 -3.86
C SER A 59 -15.71 25.55 -3.19
N VAL A 60 -17.02 25.36 -3.17
CA VAL A 60 -17.66 24.14 -2.66
C VAL A 60 -17.27 22.92 -3.51
N LEU A 61 -17.29 23.04 -4.84
CA LEU A 61 -16.87 21.98 -5.75
C LEU A 61 -15.39 21.64 -5.57
N GLN A 62 -14.51 22.65 -5.46
CA GLN A 62 -13.09 22.44 -5.22
C GLN A 62 -12.84 21.73 -3.89
N MET A 63 -13.53 22.15 -2.83
CA MET A 63 -13.44 21.51 -1.52
C MET A 63 -13.91 20.06 -1.56
N LEU A 64 -15.05 19.78 -2.21
CA LEU A 64 -15.58 18.44 -2.38
C LEU A 64 -14.62 17.57 -3.18
N LEU A 65 -13.96 18.11 -4.21
CA LEU A 65 -12.94 17.42 -4.99
C LEU A 65 -11.72 17.08 -4.11
N VAL A 66 -11.22 18.04 -3.33
CA VAL A 66 -10.10 17.80 -2.41
C VAL A 66 -10.45 16.72 -1.38
N LEU A 67 -11.65 16.78 -0.82
CA LEU A 67 -12.12 15.78 0.14
C LEU A 67 -12.22 14.38 -0.48
N THR A 68 -12.73 14.28 -1.71
CA THR A 68 -12.79 12.99 -2.44
C THR A 68 -11.41 12.43 -2.74
N VAL A 69 -10.48 13.26 -3.20
CA VAL A 69 -9.08 12.84 -3.43
C VAL A 69 -8.43 12.39 -2.13
N LEU A 70 -8.63 13.12 -1.03
CA LEU A 70 -8.07 12.79 0.27
C LEU A 70 -8.63 11.46 0.80
N SER A 71 -9.93 11.18 0.56
CA SER A 71 -10.55 9.90 0.95
C SER A 71 -10.04 8.70 0.16
N LEU A 72 -9.61 8.91 -1.10
CA LEU A 72 -9.03 7.87 -1.96
C LEU A 72 -7.52 7.66 -1.73
N ALA A 73 -6.84 8.65 -1.12
CA ALA A 73 -5.38 8.61 -0.92
C ALA A 73 -4.88 7.32 -0.25
N PRO A 74 -5.49 6.78 0.83
CA PRO A 74 -5.05 5.53 1.44
C PRO A 74 -5.09 4.34 0.47
N SER A 75 -6.15 4.23 -0.34
CA SER A 75 -6.30 3.16 -1.32
C SER A 75 -5.24 3.26 -2.42
N ILE A 76 -5.00 4.47 -2.93
CA ILE A 76 -3.98 4.73 -3.95
C ILE A 76 -2.59 4.37 -3.40
N LEU A 77 -2.25 4.80 -2.18
CA LEU A 77 -0.96 4.48 -1.55
C LEU A 77 -0.77 2.97 -1.39
N MET A 78 -1.80 2.23 -0.97
CA MET A 78 -1.73 0.77 -0.85
C MET A 78 -1.50 0.10 -2.21
N MET A 79 -2.12 0.61 -3.29
CA MET A 79 -1.99 0.05 -4.64
C MET A 79 -0.65 0.39 -5.32
N LEU A 80 -0.02 1.53 -4.98
CA LEU A 80 1.25 1.97 -5.58
C LEU A 80 2.49 1.49 -4.82
N THR A 81 2.31 0.72 -3.75
CA THR A 81 3.39 0.21 -2.92
C THR A 81 3.46 -1.31 -2.92
N SER A 82 4.44 -1.89 -2.24
CA SER A 82 4.57 -3.34 -2.05
C SER A 82 3.50 -3.95 -1.11
N PHE A 83 2.57 -3.14 -0.57
CA PHE A 83 1.55 -3.58 0.38
C PHE A 83 0.70 -4.74 -0.14
N THR A 84 0.23 -4.63 -1.39
CA THR A 84 -0.63 -5.66 -2.01
C THR A 84 0.05 -7.02 -2.05
N ARG A 85 1.33 -7.09 -2.45
CA ARG A 85 2.11 -8.33 -2.45
C ARG A 85 2.23 -8.90 -1.04
N ILE A 86 2.63 -8.08 -0.08
CA ILE A 86 2.91 -8.54 1.29
C ILE A 86 1.64 -9.05 1.96
N VAL A 87 0.53 -8.33 1.87
CA VAL A 87 -0.72 -8.75 2.53
C VAL A 87 -1.25 -10.05 1.97
N ILE A 88 -1.18 -10.26 0.65
CA ILE A 88 -1.62 -11.49 0.00
C ILE A 88 -0.73 -12.67 0.43
N VAL A 89 0.59 -12.51 0.39
CA VAL A 89 1.53 -13.57 0.81
C VAL A 89 1.32 -13.96 2.27
N LEU A 90 1.11 -12.98 3.17
CA LEU A 90 0.83 -13.26 4.58
C LEU A 90 -0.52 -13.99 4.78
N HIS A 91 -1.53 -13.65 3.98
CA HIS A 91 -2.80 -14.37 3.98
C HIS A 91 -2.64 -15.84 3.54
N PHE A 92 -1.86 -16.08 2.47
CA PHE A 92 -1.53 -17.45 2.04
C PHE A 92 -0.74 -18.20 3.08
N THR A 93 0.23 -17.57 3.74
CA THR A 93 1.03 -18.17 4.82
C THR A 93 0.12 -18.60 5.98
N ARG A 94 -0.81 -17.73 6.40
CA ARG A 94 -1.80 -18.08 7.41
C ARG A 94 -2.67 -19.27 7.00
N ALA A 95 -3.16 -19.25 5.76
CA ALA A 95 -3.97 -20.35 5.23
C ALA A 95 -3.17 -21.66 5.16
N ALA A 96 -1.90 -21.61 4.77
CA ALA A 96 -1.02 -22.76 4.66
C ALA A 96 -0.77 -23.45 6.01
N ILE A 97 -0.65 -22.67 7.10
CA ILE A 97 -0.46 -23.19 8.46
C ILE A 97 -1.77 -23.82 9.02
N GLY A 98 -2.88 -23.76 8.27
CA GLY A 98 -4.16 -24.33 8.71
C GLY A 98 -4.94 -23.46 9.70
N THR A 99 -4.42 -22.31 10.11
CA THR A 99 -5.10 -21.40 11.03
C THR A 99 -6.10 -20.52 10.27
N GLN A 100 -7.41 -20.74 10.53
CA GLN A 100 -8.46 -19.99 9.83
C GLN A 100 -8.63 -18.56 10.37
N THR A 101 -8.41 -18.35 11.66
CA THR A 101 -8.72 -17.08 12.35
C THR A 101 -7.55 -16.43 13.05
N VAL A 102 -6.44 -17.13 13.27
CA VAL A 102 -5.26 -16.63 13.98
C VAL A 102 -4.05 -16.60 13.04
N PRO A 103 -3.32 -15.48 12.93
CA PRO A 103 -3.57 -14.17 13.55
C PRO A 103 -4.78 -13.44 12.95
N PRO A 104 -5.49 -12.55 13.70
CA PRO A 104 -6.59 -11.73 13.18
C PRO A 104 -6.18 -10.89 11.98
N ASN A 105 -7.13 -10.57 11.08
CA ASN A 105 -6.85 -9.79 9.86
C ASN A 105 -6.17 -8.45 10.15
N GLN A 106 -6.56 -7.79 11.25
CA GLN A 106 -5.95 -6.51 11.66
C GLN A 106 -4.45 -6.63 11.93
N VAL A 107 -4.00 -7.76 12.51
CA VAL A 107 -2.57 -8.01 12.76
C VAL A 107 -1.83 -8.20 11.44
N ILE A 108 -2.42 -8.95 10.50
CA ILE A 108 -1.84 -9.17 9.17
C ILE A 108 -1.71 -7.84 8.41
N VAL A 109 -2.76 -7.03 8.42
CA VAL A 109 -2.76 -5.70 7.77
C VAL A 109 -1.73 -4.79 8.44
N GLY A 110 -1.68 -4.74 9.78
CA GLY A 110 -0.70 -3.95 10.52
C GLY A 110 0.74 -4.37 10.22
N LEU A 111 1.01 -5.68 10.20
CA LEU A 111 2.32 -6.21 9.84
C LEU A 111 2.69 -5.89 8.38
N SER A 112 1.72 -6.03 7.46
CA SER A 112 1.91 -5.69 6.04
C SER A 112 2.26 -4.21 5.86
N LEU A 113 1.59 -3.31 6.57
CA LEU A 113 1.89 -1.88 6.55
C LEU A 113 3.30 -1.60 7.09
N PHE A 114 3.66 -2.20 8.21
CA PHE A 114 5.00 -2.03 8.79
C PHE A 114 6.10 -2.48 7.81
N LEU A 115 5.95 -3.67 7.21
CA LEU A 115 6.89 -4.17 6.22
C LEU A 115 6.92 -3.30 4.96
N THR A 116 5.76 -2.81 4.51
CA THR A 116 5.67 -1.89 3.37
C THR A 116 6.47 -0.61 3.63
N PHE A 117 6.29 0.02 4.79
CA PHE A 117 7.05 1.22 5.14
C PHE A 117 8.55 0.94 5.19
N PHE A 118 8.95 -0.20 5.71
CA PHE A 118 10.36 -0.59 5.77
C PHE A 118 10.96 -0.75 4.37
N ILE A 119 10.26 -1.44 3.47
CA ILE A 119 10.70 -1.67 2.08
C ILE A 119 10.69 -0.37 1.27
N MET A 120 9.64 0.45 1.44
CA MET A 120 9.47 1.71 0.71
C MET A 120 10.27 2.88 1.29
N ALA A 121 10.92 2.71 2.46
CA ALA A 121 11.68 3.76 3.14
C ALA A 121 12.68 4.51 2.23
N PRO A 122 13.49 3.85 1.36
CA PRO A 122 14.38 4.55 0.45
C PRO A 122 13.60 5.41 -0.57
N THR A 123 12.53 4.89 -1.15
CA THR A 123 11.69 5.61 -2.11
C THR A 123 11.01 6.82 -1.47
N PHE A 124 10.44 6.65 -0.28
CA PHE A 124 9.82 7.76 0.46
C PHE A 124 10.83 8.83 0.88
N ASN A 125 12.04 8.43 1.25
CA ASN A 125 13.10 9.39 1.57
C ASN A 125 13.55 10.17 0.33
N GLU A 126 13.60 9.54 -0.83
CA GLU A 126 13.90 10.19 -2.10
C GLU A 126 12.80 11.21 -2.47
N VAL A 127 11.52 10.83 -2.38
CA VAL A 127 10.39 11.76 -2.58
C VAL A 127 10.44 12.93 -1.59
N TYR A 128 10.71 12.65 -0.31
CA TYR A 128 10.79 13.68 0.72
C TYR A 128 11.88 14.71 0.43
N THR A 129 13.07 14.23 0.07
CA THR A 129 14.23 15.13 -0.16
C THR A 129 14.15 15.87 -1.48
N SER A 130 13.59 15.26 -2.55
CA SER A 130 13.57 15.85 -3.88
C SER A 130 12.34 16.73 -4.14
N ALA A 131 11.20 16.44 -3.50
CA ALA A 131 9.95 17.16 -3.76
C ALA A 131 9.41 17.89 -2.52
N VAL A 132 9.31 17.21 -1.35
CA VAL A 132 8.65 17.80 -0.18
C VAL A 132 9.50 18.92 0.43
N VAL A 133 10.81 18.72 0.59
CA VAL A 133 11.70 19.71 1.19
C VAL A 133 11.78 20.99 0.35
N PRO A 134 12.01 20.95 -0.98
CA PRO A 134 12.01 22.16 -1.82
C PRO A 134 10.64 22.87 -1.84
N LEU A 135 9.54 22.10 -1.82
CA LEU A 135 8.19 22.69 -1.73
C LEU A 135 7.98 23.44 -0.42
N THR A 136 8.40 22.88 0.72
CA THR A 136 8.27 23.54 2.03
C THR A 136 9.15 24.77 2.16
N ASN A 137 10.27 24.83 1.42
CA ASN A 137 11.15 25.98 1.34
C ASN A 137 10.65 27.06 0.35
N ASN A 138 9.51 26.82 -0.36
CA ASN A 138 9.01 27.66 -1.45
C ASN A 138 9.99 27.83 -2.63
N GLU A 139 10.85 26.83 -2.88
CA GLU A 139 11.81 26.81 -3.98
C GLU A 139 11.15 26.34 -5.29
N ILE A 140 10.10 25.53 -5.18
CA ILE A 140 9.34 24.95 -6.30
C ILE A 140 7.84 25.11 -6.08
N THR A 141 7.07 25.07 -7.17
CA THR A 141 5.62 25.09 -7.13
C THR A 141 5.04 23.70 -6.76
N ALA A 142 3.77 23.66 -6.36
CA ALA A 142 3.10 22.39 -6.04
C ALA A 142 3.05 21.43 -7.26
N GLN A 143 2.93 21.98 -8.47
CA GLN A 143 2.92 21.18 -9.70
C GLN A 143 4.31 20.56 -9.95
N GLU A 144 5.36 21.34 -9.87
CA GLU A 144 6.75 20.85 -10.01
C GLU A 144 7.09 19.80 -8.93
N ALA A 145 6.65 20.04 -7.69
CA ALA A 145 6.83 19.07 -6.61
C ALA A 145 6.15 17.73 -6.89
N PHE A 146 4.96 17.75 -7.49
CA PHE A 146 4.27 16.54 -7.91
C PHE A 146 5.04 15.80 -9.01
N ASP A 147 5.46 16.52 -10.05
CA ASP A 147 6.19 15.95 -11.19
C ASP A 147 7.52 15.34 -10.75
N ILE A 148 8.27 16.01 -9.86
CA ILE A 148 9.51 15.49 -9.29
C ILE A 148 9.22 14.30 -8.35
N GLY A 149 8.19 14.39 -7.51
CA GLY A 149 7.85 13.35 -6.53
C GLY A 149 7.37 12.04 -7.14
N VAL A 150 6.80 12.09 -8.34
CA VAL A 150 6.36 10.89 -9.08
C VAL A 150 7.56 10.07 -9.58
N VAL A 151 8.70 10.68 -9.88
CA VAL A 151 9.86 9.99 -10.47
C VAL A 151 10.38 8.82 -9.62
N PRO A 152 10.64 8.96 -8.31
CA PRO A 152 11.08 7.84 -7.47
C PRO A 152 10.04 6.72 -7.39
N VAL A 153 8.74 7.06 -7.36
CA VAL A 153 7.66 6.08 -7.31
C VAL A 153 7.56 5.32 -8.63
N ARG A 154 7.66 6.03 -9.78
CA ARG A 154 7.74 5.42 -11.11
C ARG A 154 8.89 4.42 -11.20
N LYS A 155 10.09 4.83 -10.79
CA LYS A 155 11.29 4.00 -10.78
C LYS A 155 11.12 2.75 -9.91
N PHE A 156 10.44 2.86 -8.78
CA PHE A 156 10.09 1.71 -7.95
C PHE A 156 9.15 0.75 -8.68
N MET A 157 8.07 1.26 -9.30
CA MET A 157 7.09 0.44 -10.02
C MET A 157 7.73 -0.27 -11.22
N LEU A 158 8.55 0.42 -12.01
CA LEU A 158 9.25 -0.16 -13.17
C LEU A 158 10.18 -1.31 -12.80
N LYS A 159 10.83 -1.25 -11.64
CA LYS A 159 11.67 -2.35 -11.14
C LYS A 159 10.88 -3.61 -10.76
N GLN A 160 9.61 -3.47 -10.45
CA GLN A 160 8.77 -4.56 -9.97
C GLN A 160 7.83 -5.11 -11.05
N VAL A 161 7.50 -4.30 -12.07
CA VAL A 161 6.60 -4.69 -13.12
C VAL A 161 7.23 -5.73 -14.04
N SER A 162 6.45 -6.75 -14.43
CA SER A 162 6.86 -7.72 -15.44
C SER A 162 6.74 -7.09 -16.83
N THR A 163 7.74 -7.30 -17.69
CA THR A 163 7.72 -6.86 -19.09
C THR A 163 6.48 -7.36 -19.82
N LYS A 164 6.07 -8.61 -19.57
CA LYS A 164 4.88 -9.21 -20.18
C LYS A 164 3.59 -8.48 -19.80
N ASP A 165 3.45 -8.06 -18.54
CA ASP A 165 2.26 -7.34 -18.09
C ASP A 165 2.27 -5.92 -18.64
N LEU A 166 3.42 -5.26 -18.65
CA LEU A 166 3.59 -3.94 -19.24
C LEU A 166 3.23 -3.92 -20.71
N ASP A 167 3.75 -4.88 -21.51
CA ASP A 167 3.45 -5.01 -22.95
C ASP A 167 1.96 -5.24 -23.19
N THR A 168 1.31 -6.02 -22.31
CA THR A 168 -0.15 -6.26 -22.43
C THR A 168 -0.93 -4.96 -22.29
N PHE A 169 -0.60 -4.12 -21.29
CA PHE A 169 -1.30 -2.86 -21.07
C PHE A 169 -0.92 -1.79 -22.11
N LEU A 170 0.29 -1.79 -22.63
CA LEU A 170 0.68 -0.94 -23.75
C LEU A 170 -0.16 -1.26 -25.00
N LYS A 171 -0.36 -2.54 -25.32
CA LYS A 171 -1.22 -2.96 -26.43
C LYS A 171 -2.70 -2.59 -26.22
N ILE A 172 -3.23 -2.71 -25.00
CA ILE A 172 -4.59 -2.30 -24.66
C ILE A 172 -4.78 -0.78 -24.80
N ALA A 173 -3.73 -0.01 -24.56
CA ALA A 173 -3.73 1.44 -24.68
C ALA A 173 -3.37 1.94 -26.09
N ASP A 174 -3.36 1.05 -27.10
CA ASP A 174 -3.04 1.34 -28.51
C ASP A 174 -1.67 2.01 -28.75
N PHE A 175 -0.70 1.72 -27.85
CA PHE A 175 0.68 2.13 -28.11
C PHE A 175 1.34 1.17 -29.10
N GLU A 176 1.89 1.73 -30.19
CA GLU A 176 2.61 0.94 -31.21
C GLU A 176 3.86 0.26 -30.59
N GLU A 177 4.11 -0.98 -30.99
CA GLU A 177 5.32 -1.71 -30.58
C GLU A 177 6.56 -0.92 -31.04
N GLY A 178 7.36 -0.45 -30.06
CA GLY A 178 8.57 0.37 -30.30
C GLY A 178 8.37 1.87 -30.18
N SER A 179 7.16 2.38 -29.89
CA SER A 179 6.94 3.81 -29.58
C SER A 179 7.56 4.23 -28.25
N VAL A 180 7.69 3.30 -27.31
CA VAL A 180 8.31 3.50 -26.00
C VAL A 180 9.81 3.24 -26.14
N LYS A 181 10.60 4.31 -26.26
CA LYS A 181 12.06 4.23 -26.39
C LYS A 181 12.81 4.27 -25.07
N SER A 182 12.17 4.81 -24.04
CA SER A 182 12.72 4.89 -22.70
C SER A 182 11.69 4.56 -21.62
N GLU A 183 12.14 4.17 -20.43
CA GLU A 183 11.30 3.91 -19.27
C GLU A 183 10.49 5.15 -18.85
N ASP A 184 10.97 6.34 -19.18
CA ASP A 184 10.33 7.63 -18.87
C ASP A 184 9.13 7.93 -19.78
N ASP A 185 9.07 7.32 -20.96
CA ASP A 185 7.99 7.55 -21.95
C ASP A 185 6.70 6.79 -21.58
N ILE A 186 6.74 5.87 -20.62
CA ILE A 186 5.59 5.07 -20.24
C ILE A 186 4.59 5.91 -19.44
N PRO A 187 3.34 6.11 -19.90
CA PRO A 187 2.36 6.87 -19.16
C PRO A 187 1.97 6.16 -17.85
N LEU A 188 1.75 6.93 -16.78
CA LEU A 188 1.32 6.39 -15.48
C LEU A 188 0.01 5.61 -15.57
N GLN A 189 -0.88 5.99 -16.48
CA GLN A 189 -2.15 5.30 -16.75
C GLN A 189 -1.97 3.84 -17.20
N VAL A 190 -0.85 3.53 -17.85
CA VAL A 190 -0.46 2.18 -18.26
C VAL A 190 0.37 1.50 -17.17
N LEU A 191 1.29 2.23 -16.57
CA LEU A 191 2.22 1.70 -15.57
C LEU A 191 1.52 1.22 -14.30
N ILE A 192 0.56 2.00 -13.77
CA ILE A 192 -0.14 1.67 -12.53
C ILE A 192 -0.89 0.33 -12.62
N PRO A 193 -1.78 0.11 -13.61
CA PRO A 193 -2.49 -1.17 -13.71
C PRO A 193 -1.55 -2.34 -14.03
N SER A 194 -0.50 -2.12 -14.84
CA SER A 194 0.51 -3.14 -15.13
C SER A 194 1.24 -3.58 -13.85
N PHE A 195 1.61 -2.60 -13.01
CA PHE A 195 2.25 -2.85 -11.72
C PHE A 195 1.33 -3.65 -10.78
N ILE A 196 0.06 -3.25 -10.63
CA ILE A 196 -0.90 -3.95 -9.76
C ILE A 196 -1.06 -5.42 -10.20
N VAL A 197 -1.22 -5.67 -11.49
CA VAL A 197 -1.36 -7.04 -12.02
C VAL A 197 -0.08 -7.85 -11.80
N SER A 198 1.10 -7.25 -12.00
CA SER A 198 2.38 -7.89 -11.72
C SER A 198 2.55 -8.25 -10.24
N GLU A 199 2.19 -7.33 -9.34
CA GLU A 199 2.23 -7.55 -7.89
C GLU A 199 1.30 -8.69 -7.47
N LEU A 200 0.07 -8.71 -7.99
CA LEU A 200 -0.89 -9.79 -7.75
C LEU A 200 -0.34 -11.14 -8.26
N ARG A 201 0.17 -11.18 -9.49
CA ARG A 201 0.74 -12.40 -10.07
C ARG A 201 1.86 -12.95 -9.20
N ILE A 202 2.83 -12.12 -8.83
CA ILE A 202 3.97 -12.52 -8.00
C ILE A 202 3.51 -12.97 -6.63
N ALA A 203 2.56 -12.25 -6.02
CA ALA A 203 2.01 -12.60 -4.73
C ALA A 203 1.33 -13.99 -4.73
N PHE A 204 0.55 -14.27 -5.79
CA PHE A 204 -0.08 -15.60 -5.95
C PHE A 204 0.94 -16.70 -6.18
N ILE A 205 1.98 -16.47 -6.99
CA ILE A 205 3.05 -17.44 -7.22
C ILE A 205 3.76 -17.77 -5.90
N ILE A 206 4.17 -16.74 -5.14
CA ILE A 206 4.83 -16.92 -3.85
C ILE A 206 3.90 -17.62 -2.87
N GLY A 207 2.65 -17.18 -2.78
CA GLY A 207 1.65 -17.78 -1.90
C GLY A 207 1.40 -19.25 -2.22
N PHE A 208 1.30 -19.60 -3.50
CA PHE A 208 1.15 -20.98 -3.95
C PHE A 208 2.37 -21.83 -3.59
N LEU A 209 3.58 -21.32 -3.83
CA LEU A 209 4.81 -22.04 -3.47
C LEU A 209 4.94 -22.29 -1.96
N ILE A 210 4.51 -21.34 -1.15
CA ILE A 210 4.46 -21.52 0.32
C ILE A 210 3.42 -22.57 0.70
N TYR A 211 2.27 -22.58 0.03
CA TYR A 211 1.18 -23.50 0.34
C TYR A 211 1.47 -24.96 -0.05
N LEU A 212 2.29 -25.18 -1.07
CA LEU A 212 2.58 -26.48 -1.67
C LEU A 212 3.12 -27.51 -0.66
N PRO A 213 4.14 -27.23 0.17
CA PRO A 213 4.65 -28.20 1.16
C PRO A 213 3.60 -28.57 2.21
N PHE A 214 2.73 -27.66 2.60
CA PHE A 214 1.68 -27.92 3.57
C PHE A 214 0.61 -28.86 2.99
N ILE A 215 0.22 -28.69 1.71
CA ILE A 215 -0.70 -29.63 1.03
C ILE A 215 -0.11 -31.04 1.04
N VAL A 216 1.20 -31.20 0.80
CA VAL A 216 1.84 -32.52 0.80
C VAL A 216 1.77 -33.16 2.20
N ILE A 217 2.03 -32.36 3.25
CA ILE A 217 1.90 -32.83 4.64
C ILE A 217 0.46 -33.24 4.93
N ASP A 218 -0.52 -32.43 4.58
CA ASP A 218 -1.94 -32.69 4.77
C ASP A 218 -2.37 -33.99 4.05
N MET A 219 -1.90 -34.23 2.83
CA MET A 219 -2.18 -35.46 2.08
C MET A 219 -1.61 -36.70 2.77
N VAL A 220 -0.36 -36.63 3.25
CA VAL A 220 0.28 -37.74 3.96
C VAL A 220 -0.45 -38.05 5.25
N VAL A 221 -0.75 -37.02 6.06
CA VAL A 221 -1.50 -37.16 7.32
C VAL A 221 -2.91 -37.72 7.06
N SER A 222 -3.61 -37.20 6.05
CA SER A 222 -4.93 -37.69 5.66
C SER A 222 -4.92 -39.17 5.27
N SER A 223 -3.95 -39.58 4.46
CA SER A 223 -3.80 -40.94 3.99
C SER A 223 -3.51 -41.91 5.16
N THR A 224 -2.65 -41.52 6.09
CA THR A 224 -2.34 -42.33 7.27
C THR A 224 -3.53 -42.45 8.21
N LEU A 225 -4.27 -41.38 8.50
CA LEU A 225 -5.47 -41.38 9.33
C LEU A 225 -6.58 -42.24 8.74
N MET A 226 -6.84 -42.14 7.42
CA MET A 226 -7.80 -42.96 6.72
C MET A 226 -7.45 -44.46 6.79
N SER A 227 -6.17 -44.82 6.67
CA SER A 227 -5.73 -46.21 6.76
C SER A 227 -5.91 -46.80 8.17
N MET A 228 -5.85 -45.93 9.21
CA MET A 228 -6.13 -46.32 10.60
C MET A 228 -7.64 -46.36 10.96
N GLY A 229 -8.53 -46.09 9.99
CA GLY A 229 -9.96 -46.07 10.20
C GLY A 229 -10.54 -44.83 10.89
N MET A 230 -9.73 -43.79 11.08
CA MET A 230 -10.11 -42.54 11.74
C MET A 230 -10.79 -41.55 10.77
N MET A 231 -11.93 -42.00 10.15
CA MET A 231 -12.60 -41.19 9.10
C MET A 231 -13.29 -39.91 9.61
N MET A 232 -13.54 -39.78 10.91
CA MET A 232 -14.26 -38.63 11.47
C MET A 232 -13.36 -37.48 11.93
N LEU A 233 -12.02 -37.63 11.93
CA LEU A 233 -11.09 -36.60 12.35
C LEU A 233 -10.65 -35.77 11.13
N PRO A 234 -10.85 -34.45 11.15
CA PRO A 234 -10.33 -33.58 10.06
C PRO A 234 -8.81 -33.60 10.06
N PRO A 235 -8.17 -33.97 8.94
CA PRO A 235 -6.70 -34.09 8.85
C PRO A 235 -5.96 -32.80 9.18
N THR A 236 -6.54 -31.65 8.83
CA THR A 236 -5.99 -30.31 9.04
C THR A 236 -5.83 -29.90 10.52
N THR A 237 -6.42 -30.65 11.45
CA THR A 237 -6.25 -30.40 12.90
C THR A 237 -5.06 -31.16 13.49
N ILE A 238 -4.49 -32.11 12.75
CA ILE A 238 -3.41 -32.99 13.19
C ILE A 238 -2.12 -32.66 12.43
N SER A 239 -2.20 -32.17 11.19
CA SER A 239 -1.07 -31.73 10.40
C SER A 239 -0.51 -30.39 10.87
#